data_bbddd59c34fab4a8b5865c7177a67bf9
#
_entry.id   bbddd59c34fab4a8b5865c7177a67bf9
#
_cell.length_a   1.000
_cell.length_b   1.000
_cell.length_c   1.000
_cell.angle_alpha   90.00
_cell.angle_beta   90.00
_cell.angle_gamma   90.00
#
_symmetry.space_group_name_H-M   'P 1'
#
loop_
_entity.id
_entity.type
_entity.pdbx_description
1 polymer ?
#
loop_
_entity_poly.entity_id
_entity_poly.type
_entity_poly.pdbx_seq_one_letter_code
_entity_poly.pdbx_strand_id
1 'polypeptide(L)'
;MFRIRKILDSVSNANKYAINQILQIIKNQFPTTRRDDLLKLPLQLVDPLKYQYRSILFSAEDHLGRVKAFAMLLHMSDIGVTYLELISTAPQKTGKGLGTILYERIREESINLKAKGLFFESSIDDERVCDPEILAQNQKRMLFYERFGAYPIINNIFDSPVKPGDKDLYYLMYDPLNQTAPLDLKLARQVARAVLERKYKKIIDPALIEKIVDSFRDNPVVTRKPQYKAKPFNPKVQTKPLIALLVNENHAIHHVAEKGYVEAPIRISQILNEISKTGMFKRLRPRKAPFSLLKKIHDTEYLNFLKNVCKNLPEGKSIYPSVFPGRNRFSSSRDIEVQIGCFCTDTMTPLNKNAYLAAVGAVDCAVTAAEVLLEDFRLSYALVRPPGHHAEWNKFGGFCYFNSTASAAQYLSDYGKVAVIDIDFHHGNGIQDIFYERNDILTCSIHGDPAVEYPYFSGFAKETGCRQGKGFNINIPLPKNCTPAMFHEALKKIAGKVKKFKPAF
;
A
#
# COMPACT_ATOMS: atom_id res chain seq x y z
N MET A 1 -11.95 -0.75 -11.02
CA MET A 1 -11.01 -1.05 -9.93
C MET A 1 -11.42 -0.23 -8.72
N PHE A 2 -11.30 -0.81 -7.50
CA PHE A 2 -11.61 -0.13 -6.24
C PHE A 2 -10.36 -0.13 -5.37
N ARG A 3 -10.17 0.94 -4.63
CA ARG A 3 -9.24 0.97 -3.49
C ARG A 3 -10.06 1.01 -2.20
N ILE A 4 -9.61 0.34 -1.15
CA ILE A 4 -10.19 0.50 0.17
C ILE A 4 -9.28 1.44 0.95
N ARG A 5 -9.87 2.54 1.42
CA ARG A 5 -9.17 3.55 2.22
C ARG A 5 -9.68 3.51 3.66
N LYS A 6 -8.75 3.55 4.61
CA LYS A 6 -9.02 3.68 6.04
C LYS A 6 -9.01 5.15 6.43
N ILE A 7 -10.08 5.62 7.04
CA ILE A 7 -10.31 7.00 7.45
C ILE A 7 -10.41 7.02 8.97
N LEU A 8 -9.55 7.77 9.63
CA LEU A 8 -9.45 7.86 11.09
C LEU A 8 -9.80 9.25 11.64
N ASP A 9 -9.97 10.23 10.75
CA ASP A 9 -10.27 11.61 11.08
C ASP A 9 -11.13 12.27 10.01
N SER A 10 -11.67 13.45 10.32
CA SER A 10 -12.45 14.29 9.41
C SER A 10 -11.73 15.59 9.01
N VAL A 11 -10.38 15.63 9.10
CA VAL A 11 -9.61 16.87 8.95
C VAL A 11 -9.26 17.15 7.50
N SER A 12 -8.69 16.19 6.78
CA SER A 12 -8.25 16.37 5.41
C SER A 12 -9.42 16.55 4.43
N ASN A 13 -9.21 17.33 3.36
CA ASN A 13 -10.24 17.54 2.32
C ASN A 13 -10.67 16.21 1.68
N ALA A 14 -9.76 15.27 1.49
CA ALA A 14 -10.06 13.95 0.95
C ALA A 14 -10.97 13.15 1.90
N ASN A 15 -10.72 13.23 3.22
CA ASN A 15 -11.56 12.58 4.22
C ASN A 15 -12.95 13.23 4.30
N LYS A 16 -13.01 14.57 4.36
CA LYS A 16 -14.27 15.31 4.32
C LYS A 16 -15.11 14.96 3.11
N TYR A 17 -14.49 14.90 1.93
CA TYR A 17 -15.18 14.56 0.68
C TYR A 17 -15.76 13.13 0.71
N ALA A 18 -14.97 12.15 1.17
CA ALA A 18 -15.45 10.77 1.30
C ALA A 18 -16.57 10.65 2.37
N ILE A 19 -16.41 11.29 3.53
CA ILE A 19 -17.40 11.29 4.61
C ILE A 19 -18.74 11.88 4.10
N ASN A 20 -18.70 12.98 3.36
CA ASN A 20 -19.92 13.57 2.79
C ASN A 20 -20.64 12.62 1.82
N GLN A 21 -19.91 11.89 0.99
CA GLN A 21 -20.50 10.86 0.11
C GLN A 21 -21.08 9.71 0.92
N ILE A 22 -20.42 9.26 1.99
CA ILE A 22 -20.90 8.21 2.88
C ILE A 22 -22.20 8.65 3.58
N LEU A 23 -22.28 9.89 4.06
CA LEU A 23 -23.49 10.44 4.64
C LEU A 23 -24.67 10.44 3.66
N GLN A 24 -24.43 10.70 2.37
CA GLN A 24 -25.45 10.58 1.33
C GLN A 24 -25.88 9.11 1.10
N ILE A 25 -24.92 8.17 1.13
CA ILE A 25 -25.27 6.74 1.03
C ILE A 25 -26.13 6.32 2.23
N ILE A 26 -25.78 6.74 3.45
CA ILE A 26 -26.54 6.43 4.66
C ILE A 26 -27.97 6.97 4.53
N LYS A 27 -28.13 8.25 4.15
CA LYS A 27 -29.45 8.85 3.92
C LYS A 27 -30.33 8.06 2.95
N ASN A 28 -29.73 7.57 1.87
CA ASN A 28 -30.45 6.87 0.81
C ASN A 28 -30.79 5.42 1.17
N GLN A 29 -29.91 4.75 1.92
CA GLN A 29 -30.06 3.32 2.28
C GLN A 29 -30.77 3.11 3.62
N PHE A 30 -30.74 4.10 4.51
CA PHE A 30 -31.31 4.06 5.84
C PHE A 30 -32.16 5.32 6.07
N PRO A 31 -33.33 5.45 5.43
CA PRO A 31 -34.17 6.67 5.46
C PRO A 31 -34.67 7.01 6.86
N THR A 32 -34.74 6.04 7.76
CA THR A 32 -35.15 6.22 9.17
C THR A 32 -34.02 6.76 10.05
N THR A 33 -32.78 6.89 9.52
CA THR A 33 -31.64 7.42 10.29
C THR A 33 -31.87 8.87 10.69
N ARG A 34 -31.75 9.15 11.98
CA ARG A 34 -31.97 10.50 12.52
C ARG A 34 -30.85 11.44 12.07
N ARG A 35 -31.20 12.72 11.92
CA ARG A 35 -30.23 13.78 11.57
C ARG A 35 -29.09 13.86 12.56
N ASP A 36 -29.34 13.66 13.85
CA ASP A 36 -28.33 13.68 14.91
C ASP A 36 -27.30 12.54 14.76
N ASP A 37 -27.72 11.36 14.33
CA ASP A 37 -26.85 10.23 14.10
C ASP A 37 -25.93 10.45 12.89
N LEU A 38 -26.43 11.13 11.85
CA LEU A 38 -25.63 11.55 10.71
C LEU A 38 -24.56 12.57 11.11
N LEU A 39 -24.91 13.55 11.96
CA LEU A 39 -23.96 14.56 12.46
C LEU A 39 -22.93 13.98 13.42
N LYS A 40 -23.25 12.88 14.07
CA LYS A 40 -22.36 12.16 14.99
C LYS A 40 -21.15 11.54 14.28
N LEU A 41 -21.30 11.05 13.04
CA LEU A 41 -20.26 10.29 12.34
C LEU A 41 -18.92 11.04 12.21
N PRO A 42 -18.83 12.30 11.76
CA PRO A 42 -17.57 13.03 11.72
C PRO A 42 -16.96 13.27 13.12
N LEU A 43 -17.82 13.49 14.12
CA LEU A 43 -17.40 13.80 15.49
C LEU A 43 -16.80 12.57 16.21
N GLN A 44 -17.38 11.40 16.01
CA GLN A 44 -16.91 10.17 16.66
C GLN A 44 -15.56 9.65 16.07
N LEU A 45 -15.18 10.12 14.86
CA LEU A 45 -13.85 9.81 14.31
C LEU A 45 -12.72 10.57 15.01
N VAL A 46 -13.01 11.71 15.65
CA VAL A 46 -11.98 12.58 16.25
C VAL A 46 -11.97 12.57 17.78
N ASP A 47 -13.02 12.07 18.43
CA ASP A 47 -13.14 12.09 19.89
C ASP A 47 -13.47 10.71 20.48
N PRO A 48 -12.49 9.78 20.51
CA PRO A 48 -12.72 8.43 21.05
C PRO A 48 -13.00 8.41 22.55
N LEU A 49 -12.54 9.39 23.31
CA LEU A 49 -12.75 9.44 24.78
C LEU A 49 -14.22 9.73 25.10
N LYS A 50 -14.83 10.68 24.41
CA LYS A 50 -16.24 11.02 24.59
C LYS A 50 -17.18 9.85 24.27
N TYR A 51 -16.84 9.06 23.25
CA TYR A 51 -17.67 7.96 22.78
C TYR A 51 -17.31 6.60 23.42
N GLN A 52 -16.20 6.52 24.15
CA GLN A 52 -15.68 5.29 24.75
C GLN A 52 -15.38 4.17 23.73
N TYR A 53 -15.11 4.54 22.47
CA TYR A 53 -14.63 3.68 21.40
C TYR A 53 -13.89 4.50 20.34
N ARG A 54 -12.97 3.85 19.63
CA ARG A 54 -12.33 4.43 18.47
C ARG A 54 -13.08 4.03 17.21
N SER A 55 -13.55 5.00 16.46
CA SER A 55 -14.18 4.77 15.16
C SER A 55 -13.17 4.65 14.04
N ILE A 56 -13.36 3.67 13.17
CA ILE A 56 -12.53 3.40 11.99
C ILE A 56 -13.48 3.27 10.81
N LEU A 57 -13.38 4.18 9.85
CA LEU A 57 -14.24 4.18 8.68
C LEU A 57 -13.46 3.63 7.47
N PHE A 58 -14.04 2.67 6.78
CA PHE A 58 -13.53 2.12 5.53
C PHE A 58 -14.38 2.61 4.36
N SER A 59 -13.75 3.18 3.33
CA SER A 59 -14.40 3.55 2.08
C SER A 59 -13.83 2.75 0.92
N ALA A 60 -14.69 2.11 0.14
CA ALA A 60 -14.33 1.52 -1.15
C ALA A 60 -14.57 2.57 -2.23
N GLU A 61 -13.49 3.08 -2.82
CA GLU A 61 -13.51 4.19 -3.76
C GLU A 61 -13.09 3.74 -5.16
N ASP A 62 -13.71 4.31 -6.20
CA ASP A 62 -13.23 4.14 -7.58
C ASP A 62 -12.01 5.04 -7.86
N HIS A 63 -11.46 4.95 -9.08
CA HIS A 63 -10.31 5.74 -9.52
C HIS A 63 -10.55 7.26 -9.54
N LEU A 64 -11.80 7.70 -9.47
CA LEU A 64 -12.19 9.10 -9.38
C LEU A 64 -12.47 9.55 -7.93
N GLY A 65 -12.22 8.69 -6.93
CA GLY A 65 -12.48 8.98 -5.52
C GLY A 65 -13.97 8.96 -5.15
N ARG A 66 -14.84 8.37 -5.99
CA ARG A 66 -16.26 8.22 -5.68
C ARG A 66 -16.46 6.98 -4.82
N VAL A 67 -17.11 7.17 -3.67
CA VAL A 67 -17.40 6.08 -2.74
C VAL A 67 -18.49 5.17 -3.31
N LYS A 68 -18.21 3.87 -3.39
CA LYS A 68 -19.12 2.82 -3.88
C LYS A 68 -19.67 1.95 -2.77
N ALA A 69 -18.95 1.87 -1.66
CA ALA A 69 -19.36 1.16 -0.47
C ALA A 69 -18.55 1.68 0.73
N PHE A 70 -19.06 1.48 1.93
CA PHE A 70 -18.37 1.84 3.15
C PHE A 70 -18.68 0.85 4.27
N ALA A 71 -17.85 0.86 5.31
CA ALA A 71 -18.12 0.18 6.56
C ALA A 71 -17.52 0.97 7.73
N MET A 72 -18.20 0.95 8.87
CA MET A 72 -17.74 1.59 10.08
C MET A 72 -17.53 0.57 11.19
N LEU A 73 -16.31 0.50 11.68
CA LEU A 73 -15.85 -0.37 12.76
C LEU A 73 -15.58 0.47 14.01
N LEU A 74 -16.09 0.04 15.13
CA LEU A 74 -15.81 0.60 16.44
C LEU A 74 -14.86 -0.33 17.19
N HIS A 75 -13.76 0.20 17.69
CA HIS A 75 -12.83 -0.54 18.55
C HIS A 75 -13.05 -0.12 20.00
N MET A 76 -13.52 -1.05 20.82
CA MET A 76 -13.75 -0.91 22.25
C MET A 76 -12.55 -1.53 22.99
N SER A 77 -11.48 -0.74 23.12
CA SER A 77 -10.18 -1.22 23.65
C SER A 77 -10.23 -1.64 25.12
N ASP A 78 -11.14 -1.06 25.91
CA ASP A 78 -11.36 -1.38 27.32
C ASP A 78 -11.86 -2.80 27.55
N ILE A 79 -12.65 -3.35 26.63
CA ILE A 79 -13.14 -4.74 26.68
C ILE A 79 -12.43 -5.65 25.67
N GLY A 80 -11.62 -5.07 24.79
CA GLY A 80 -10.79 -5.78 23.83
C GLY A 80 -11.58 -6.41 22.67
N VAL A 81 -12.64 -5.73 22.17
CA VAL A 81 -13.46 -6.23 21.05
C VAL A 81 -13.61 -5.17 19.95
N THR A 82 -14.05 -5.62 18.81
CA THR A 82 -14.51 -4.74 17.71
C THR A 82 -16.01 -4.90 17.48
N TYR A 83 -16.64 -3.83 17.02
CA TYR A 83 -18.06 -3.82 16.72
C TYR A 83 -18.29 -3.19 15.35
N LEU A 84 -18.96 -3.91 14.44
CA LEU A 84 -19.35 -3.39 13.13
C LEU A 84 -20.64 -2.60 13.28
N GLU A 85 -20.53 -1.27 13.18
CA GLU A 85 -21.66 -0.36 13.32
C GLU A 85 -22.53 -0.31 12.06
N LEU A 86 -21.88 -0.15 10.91
CA LEU A 86 -22.53 -0.03 9.61
C LEU A 86 -21.69 -0.66 8.51
N ILE A 87 -22.34 -1.31 7.56
CA ILE A 87 -21.79 -1.71 6.28
C ILE A 87 -22.83 -1.54 5.19
N SER A 88 -22.50 -0.81 4.13
CA SER A 88 -23.45 -0.58 3.03
C SER A 88 -22.75 -0.29 1.70
N THR A 89 -23.48 -0.52 0.62
CA THR A 89 -23.08 -0.16 -0.75
C THR A 89 -23.92 1.00 -1.27
N ALA A 90 -23.36 1.79 -2.18
CA ALA A 90 -24.13 2.82 -2.88
C ALA A 90 -25.29 2.19 -3.69
N PRO A 91 -26.42 2.91 -3.88
CA PRO A 91 -27.53 2.45 -4.69
C PRO A 91 -27.07 1.93 -6.06
N GLN A 92 -27.74 0.91 -6.63
CA GLN A 92 -27.45 0.28 -7.92
C GLN A 92 -26.08 -0.44 -8.01
N LYS A 93 -25.36 -0.69 -6.91
CA LYS A 93 -24.06 -1.38 -6.88
C LYS A 93 -24.08 -2.71 -6.10
N THR A 94 -25.27 -3.19 -5.74
CA THR A 94 -25.44 -4.51 -5.11
C THR A 94 -25.01 -5.65 -6.06
N GLY A 95 -24.42 -6.71 -5.51
CA GLY A 95 -24.04 -7.91 -6.29
C GLY A 95 -22.62 -7.93 -6.86
N LYS A 96 -21.80 -6.88 -6.69
CA LYS A 96 -20.41 -6.82 -7.19
C LYS A 96 -19.34 -7.27 -6.18
N GLY A 97 -19.71 -7.96 -5.12
CA GLY A 97 -18.77 -8.48 -4.12
C GLY A 97 -18.16 -7.43 -3.16
N LEU A 98 -18.56 -6.14 -3.26
CA LEU A 98 -17.99 -5.07 -2.42
C LEU A 98 -18.25 -5.28 -0.92
N GLY A 99 -19.43 -5.78 -0.55
CA GLY A 99 -19.76 -6.12 0.84
C GLY A 99 -18.82 -7.19 1.40
N THR A 100 -18.54 -8.23 0.60
CA THR A 100 -17.60 -9.30 0.93
C THR A 100 -16.20 -8.75 1.22
N ILE A 101 -15.67 -7.93 0.30
CA ILE A 101 -14.33 -7.35 0.42
C ILE A 101 -14.23 -6.40 1.64
N LEU A 102 -15.28 -5.60 1.90
CA LEU A 102 -15.30 -4.73 3.07
C LEU A 102 -15.39 -5.52 4.38
N TYR A 103 -16.21 -6.57 4.43
CA TYR A 103 -16.33 -7.40 5.64
C TYR A 103 -15.02 -8.15 5.94
N GLU A 104 -14.34 -8.67 4.92
CA GLU A 104 -12.99 -9.22 5.05
C GLU A 104 -12.01 -8.20 5.61
N ARG A 105 -12.03 -6.97 5.09
CA ARG A 105 -11.15 -5.90 5.56
C ARG A 105 -11.41 -5.51 7.01
N ILE A 106 -12.69 -5.57 7.44
CA ILE A 106 -13.07 -5.38 8.84
C ILE A 106 -12.53 -6.50 9.73
N ARG A 107 -12.65 -7.76 9.28
CA ARG A 107 -12.09 -8.91 10.00
C ARG A 107 -10.58 -8.81 10.13
N GLU A 108 -9.86 -8.48 9.06
CA GLU A 108 -8.41 -8.23 9.07
C GLU A 108 -8.03 -7.14 10.09
N GLU A 109 -8.74 -6.00 10.07
CA GLU A 109 -8.47 -4.92 11.02
C GLU A 109 -8.74 -5.35 12.46
N SER A 110 -9.81 -6.10 12.70
CA SER A 110 -10.15 -6.64 14.02
C SER A 110 -9.07 -7.60 14.54
N ILE A 111 -8.53 -8.44 13.67
CA ILE A 111 -7.39 -9.34 14.00
C ILE A 111 -6.12 -8.52 14.30
N ASN A 112 -5.82 -7.49 13.50
CA ASN A 112 -4.67 -6.60 13.69
C ASN A 112 -4.76 -5.84 15.03
N LEU A 113 -5.97 -5.47 15.45
CA LEU A 113 -6.26 -4.86 16.74
C LEU A 113 -6.27 -5.87 17.90
N LYS A 114 -6.00 -7.15 17.62
CA LYS A 114 -6.02 -8.26 18.61
C LYS A 114 -7.37 -8.37 19.33
N ALA A 115 -8.46 -8.11 18.62
CA ALA A 115 -9.80 -8.20 19.19
C ALA A 115 -10.16 -9.65 19.55
N LYS A 116 -10.83 -9.83 20.67
CA LYS A 116 -11.36 -11.14 21.14
C LYS A 116 -12.54 -11.63 20.31
N GLY A 117 -13.09 -10.79 19.43
CA GLY A 117 -14.18 -11.09 18.52
C GLY A 117 -14.68 -9.82 17.85
N LEU A 118 -15.43 -10.02 16.76
CA LEU A 118 -16.17 -8.99 16.08
C LEU A 118 -17.67 -9.17 16.36
N PHE A 119 -18.29 -8.14 16.91
CA PHE A 119 -19.72 -8.14 17.23
C PHE A 119 -20.46 -7.14 16.35
N PHE A 120 -21.74 -7.35 16.15
CA PHE A 120 -22.62 -6.42 15.42
C PHE A 120 -24.09 -6.82 15.58
N GLU A 121 -24.97 -5.90 15.23
CA GLU A 121 -26.41 -6.17 15.16
C GLU A 121 -26.81 -6.56 13.74
N SER A 122 -27.70 -7.55 13.64
CA SER A 122 -28.36 -7.91 12.40
C SER A 122 -29.85 -8.12 12.64
N SER A 123 -30.69 -7.56 11.74
CA SER A 123 -32.14 -7.74 11.82
C SER A 123 -32.49 -9.23 11.87
N ILE A 124 -33.50 -9.56 12.67
CA ILE A 124 -33.97 -10.94 12.83
C ILE A 124 -34.55 -11.49 11.53
N ASP A 125 -34.40 -12.81 11.34
CA ASP A 125 -34.85 -13.57 10.16
C ASP A 125 -35.91 -14.61 10.52
N ASP A 126 -36.81 -14.22 11.46
CA ASP A 126 -37.92 -15.07 11.95
C ASP A 126 -39.23 -14.71 11.23
N GLU A 127 -39.80 -15.68 10.51
CA GLU A 127 -41.05 -15.55 9.75
C GLU A 127 -42.29 -15.22 10.62
N ARG A 128 -42.19 -15.45 11.94
CA ARG A 128 -43.27 -15.12 12.87
C ARG A 128 -43.38 -13.62 13.20
N VAL A 129 -42.32 -12.88 12.92
CA VAL A 129 -42.18 -11.45 13.31
C VAL A 129 -41.89 -10.53 12.13
N CYS A 130 -41.45 -11.08 10.99
CA CYS A 130 -41.06 -10.29 9.83
C CYS A 130 -42.06 -10.39 8.69
N ASP A 131 -42.36 -9.26 8.03
CA ASP A 131 -43.08 -9.24 6.77
C ASP A 131 -42.30 -10.01 5.68
N PRO A 132 -42.95 -10.68 4.72
CA PRO A 132 -42.29 -11.57 3.74
C PRO A 132 -41.16 -10.91 2.94
N GLU A 133 -41.32 -9.67 2.52
CA GLU A 133 -40.26 -8.94 1.76
C GLU A 133 -39.04 -8.63 2.63
N ILE A 134 -39.27 -8.21 3.86
CA ILE A 134 -38.23 -7.91 4.85
C ILE A 134 -37.54 -9.22 5.26
N LEU A 135 -38.27 -10.29 5.46
CA LEU A 135 -37.75 -11.61 5.79
C LEU A 135 -36.78 -12.10 4.73
N ALA A 136 -37.15 -12.03 3.44
CA ALA A 136 -36.25 -12.45 2.35
C ALA A 136 -34.94 -11.64 2.32
N GLN A 137 -34.99 -10.36 2.67
CA GLN A 137 -33.80 -9.52 2.76
C GLN A 137 -32.93 -9.88 3.97
N ASN A 138 -33.53 -10.12 5.13
CA ASN A 138 -32.87 -10.51 6.36
C ASN A 138 -32.21 -11.90 6.23
N GLN A 139 -32.88 -12.85 5.60
CA GLN A 139 -32.34 -14.17 5.29
C GLN A 139 -31.09 -14.09 4.37
N LYS A 140 -31.11 -13.23 3.33
CA LYS A 140 -29.93 -12.99 2.46
C LYS A 140 -28.78 -12.38 3.26
N ARG A 141 -29.08 -11.48 4.20
CA ARG A 141 -28.07 -10.85 5.07
C ARG A 141 -27.47 -11.89 6.03
N MET A 142 -28.32 -12.73 6.61
CA MET A 142 -27.90 -13.79 7.52
C MET A 142 -27.03 -14.84 6.79
N LEU A 143 -27.47 -15.29 5.60
CA LEU A 143 -26.66 -16.15 4.72
C LEU A 143 -25.29 -15.55 4.42
N PHE A 144 -25.21 -14.22 4.21
CA PHE A 144 -23.95 -13.54 3.99
C PHE A 144 -23.01 -13.67 5.20
N TYR A 145 -23.48 -13.43 6.42
CA TYR A 145 -22.68 -13.49 7.63
C TYR A 145 -22.29 -14.94 8.03
N GLU A 146 -23.22 -15.89 7.87
CA GLU A 146 -22.94 -17.31 8.13
C GLU A 146 -21.82 -17.87 7.26
N ARG A 147 -21.63 -17.35 6.04
CA ARG A 147 -20.49 -17.71 5.18
C ARG A 147 -19.12 -17.41 5.79
N PHE A 148 -19.05 -16.39 6.65
CA PHE A 148 -17.84 -16.00 7.36
C PHE A 148 -17.71 -16.63 8.74
N GLY A 149 -18.66 -17.45 9.15
CA GLY A 149 -18.70 -18.07 10.46
C GLY A 149 -19.22 -17.14 11.58
N ALA A 150 -19.93 -16.08 11.21
CA ALA A 150 -20.59 -15.20 12.17
C ALA A 150 -22.04 -15.63 12.38
N TYR A 151 -22.44 -15.80 13.65
CA TYR A 151 -23.75 -16.34 14.03
C TYR A 151 -24.41 -15.50 15.12
N PRO A 152 -25.78 -15.50 15.17
CA PRO A 152 -26.51 -14.92 16.29
C PRO A 152 -26.18 -15.59 17.61
N ILE A 153 -26.02 -14.81 18.66
CA ILE A 153 -26.03 -15.32 20.03
C ILE A 153 -27.50 -15.59 20.42
N ILE A 154 -27.78 -16.79 20.89
CA ILE A 154 -29.15 -17.23 21.26
C ILE A 154 -29.31 -17.41 22.76
N ASN A 155 -30.54 -17.76 23.20
CA ASN A 155 -30.91 -17.95 24.61
C ASN A 155 -30.76 -16.68 25.45
N ASN A 156 -31.07 -15.54 24.87
CA ASN A 156 -31.09 -14.23 25.53
C ASN A 156 -32.25 -13.37 24.95
N ILE A 157 -32.48 -12.22 25.53
CA ILE A 157 -33.52 -11.27 25.09
C ILE A 157 -32.94 -9.99 24.48
N PHE A 158 -31.77 -10.04 23.85
CA PHE A 158 -31.17 -8.89 23.20
C PHE A 158 -32.04 -8.38 22.04
N ASP A 159 -32.83 -9.25 21.44
CA ASP A 159 -33.84 -8.97 20.41
C ASP A 159 -35.12 -8.28 20.94
N SER A 160 -35.12 -7.84 22.20
CA SER A 160 -36.22 -7.07 22.76
C SER A 160 -36.28 -5.65 22.18
N PRO A 161 -37.48 -5.09 21.97
CA PRO A 161 -37.61 -3.72 21.51
C PRO A 161 -36.92 -2.72 22.45
N VAL A 162 -36.08 -1.85 21.90
CA VAL A 162 -35.39 -0.80 22.67
C VAL A 162 -36.36 0.28 23.13
N LYS A 163 -37.49 0.44 22.41
CA LYS A 163 -38.58 1.33 22.74
C LYS A 163 -39.92 0.60 22.61
N PRO A 164 -40.94 0.98 23.41
CA PRO A 164 -42.29 0.48 23.21
C PRO A 164 -42.77 0.76 21.77
N GLY A 165 -43.20 -0.31 21.07
CA GLY A 165 -43.69 -0.22 19.71
C GLY A 165 -42.62 -0.23 18.60
N ASP A 166 -41.35 -0.41 18.95
CA ASP A 166 -40.27 -0.61 17.97
C ASP A 166 -40.44 -1.97 17.29
N LYS A 167 -40.47 -1.96 15.94
CA LYS A 167 -40.62 -3.17 15.13
C LYS A 167 -39.26 -3.69 14.65
N ASP A 168 -38.20 -2.88 14.77
CA ASP A 168 -36.85 -3.23 14.36
C ASP A 168 -36.13 -4.03 15.47
N LEU A 169 -36.19 -5.34 15.35
CA LEU A 169 -35.57 -6.27 16.30
C LEU A 169 -34.25 -6.78 15.72
N TYR A 170 -33.23 -6.95 16.58
CA TYR A 170 -31.89 -7.32 16.17
C TYR A 170 -31.31 -8.45 17.02
N TYR A 171 -30.65 -9.41 16.37
CA TYR A 171 -29.73 -10.32 17.06
C TYR A 171 -28.42 -9.63 17.34
N LEU A 172 -27.79 -9.94 18.48
CA LEU A 172 -26.37 -9.70 18.67
C LEU A 172 -25.59 -10.82 17.98
N MET A 173 -24.85 -10.46 16.94
CA MET A 173 -24.05 -11.36 16.14
C MET A 173 -22.64 -11.47 16.72
N TYR A 174 -22.03 -12.65 16.60
CA TYR A 174 -20.65 -12.91 16.98
C TYR A 174 -19.88 -13.58 15.84
N ASP A 175 -18.74 -12.97 15.44
CA ASP A 175 -17.73 -13.52 14.54
C ASP A 175 -16.47 -13.80 15.36
N PRO A 176 -16.05 -15.07 15.52
CA PRO A 176 -14.89 -15.45 16.32
C PRO A 176 -13.54 -15.07 15.71
N LEU A 177 -13.51 -14.43 14.52
CA LEU A 177 -12.26 -14.02 13.84
C LEU A 177 -11.26 -15.18 13.65
N ASN A 178 -11.76 -16.38 13.34
CA ASN A 178 -10.99 -17.62 13.21
C ASN A 178 -10.41 -18.18 14.55
N GLN A 179 -10.82 -17.64 15.69
CA GLN A 179 -10.45 -18.20 16.99
C GLN A 179 -11.27 -19.45 17.28
N THR A 180 -10.64 -20.44 17.90
CA THR A 180 -11.29 -21.72 18.28
C THR A 180 -11.87 -21.70 19.70
N ALA A 181 -11.46 -20.72 20.51
CA ALA A 181 -11.97 -20.59 21.86
C ALA A 181 -13.45 -20.18 21.84
N PRO A 182 -14.31 -20.84 22.64
CA PRO A 182 -15.71 -20.48 22.74
C PRO A 182 -15.89 -19.09 23.36
N LEU A 183 -17.01 -18.43 23.05
CA LEU A 183 -17.33 -17.12 23.63
C LEU A 183 -17.64 -17.26 25.13
N ASP A 184 -16.87 -16.56 25.94
CA ASP A 184 -17.06 -16.50 27.39
C ASP A 184 -18.27 -15.63 27.78
N LEU A 185 -19.04 -16.08 28.79
CA LEU A 185 -20.24 -15.41 29.29
C LEU A 185 -19.96 -13.99 29.79
N LYS A 186 -18.85 -13.79 30.49
CA LYS A 186 -18.46 -12.48 31.02
C LYS A 186 -18.22 -11.50 29.89
N LEU A 187 -17.53 -11.93 28.82
CA LEU A 187 -17.28 -11.12 27.64
C LEU A 187 -18.57 -10.78 26.91
N ALA A 188 -19.47 -11.74 26.72
CA ALA A 188 -20.77 -11.49 26.04
C ALA A 188 -21.62 -10.46 26.80
N ARG A 189 -21.72 -10.57 28.14
CA ARG A 189 -22.39 -9.60 28.98
C ARG A 189 -21.74 -8.21 28.92
N GLN A 190 -20.41 -8.13 28.94
CA GLN A 190 -19.68 -6.86 28.81
C GLN A 190 -19.97 -6.20 27.44
N VAL A 191 -19.99 -6.98 26.36
CA VAL A 191 -20.29 -6.46 25.03
C VAL A 191 -21.73 -6.00 24.94
N ALA A 192 -22.71 -6.80 25.38
CA ALA A 192 -24.11 -6.43 25.37
C ALA A 192 -24.35 -5.12 26.15
N ARG A 193 -23.79 -4.99 27.37
CA ARG A 193 -23.84 -3.78 28.16
C ARG A 193 -23.22 -2.60 27.44
N ALA A 194 -21.99 -2.74 26.92
CA ALA A 194 -21.27 -1.67 26.24
C ALA A 194 -22.01 -1.17 24.99
N VAL A 195 -22.62 -2.07 24.20
CA VAL A 195 -23.45 -1.70 23.05
C VAL A 195 -24.68 -0.90 23.50
N LEU A 196 -25.42 -1.42 24.48
CA LEU A 196 -26.64 -0.77 24.95
C LEU A 196 -26.36 0.60 25.59
N GLU A 197 -25.35 0.72 26.44
CA GLU A 197 -25.01 1.97 27.12
C GLU A 197 -24.35 3.02 26.19
N ARG A 198 -23.47 2.61 25.26
CA ARG A 198 -22.71 3.56 24.42
C ARG A 198 -23.48 3.98 23.18
N LYS A 199 -24.29 3.07 22.66
CA LYS A 199 -25.06 3.31 21.42
C LYS A 199 -26.47 3.83 21.71
N TYR A 200 -27.16 3.27 22.71
CA TYR A 200 -28.57 3.53 22.98
C TYR A 200 -28.85 4.36 24.26
N LYS A 201 -27.81 4.86 24.93
CA LYS A 201 -27.88 5.59 26.25
C LYS A 201 -29.01 6.60 26.38
N LYS A 202 -29.39 7.29 25.30
CA LYS A 202 -30.45 8.33 25.29
C LYS A 202 -31.85 7.77 25.09
N ILE A 203 -31.98 6.47 24.86
CA ILE A 203 -33.19 5.86 24.30
C ILE A 203 -33.69 4.71 25.17
N ILE A 204 -32.77 3.94 25.76
CA ILE A 204 -33.04 2.72 26.50
C ILE A 204 -33.19 3.00 28.00
N ASP A 205 -34.15 2.32 28.64
CA ASP A 205 -34.28 2.32 30.10
C ASP A 205 -33.10 1.54 30.74
N PRO A 206 -32.38 2.10 31.72
CA PRO A 206 -31.33 1.41 32.43
C PRO A 206 -31.77 0.07 33.05
N ALA A 207 -32.98 -0.06 33.54
CA ALA A 207 -33.50 -1.33 34.06
C ALA A 207 -33.65 -2.40 32.98
N LEU A 208 -33.96 -2.00 31.73
CA LEU A 208 -33.99 -2.92 30.58
C LEU A 208 -32.59 -3.39 30.19
N ILE A 209 -31.57 -2.52 30.30
CA ILE A 209 -30.17 -2.93 30.06
C ILE A 209 -29.78 -4.07 31.00
N GLU A 210 -30.03 -3.92 32.29
CA GLU A 210 -29.72 -4.98 33.30
C GLU A 210 -30.45 -6.27 32.94
N LYS A 211 -31.74 -6.19 32.64
CA LYS A 211 -32.56 -7.35 32.26
C LYS A 211 -32.03 -8.08 31.05
N ILE A 212 -31.61 -7.33 30.01
CA ILE A 212 -31.01 -7.91 28.79
C ILE A 212 -29.68 -8.56 29.12
N VAL A 213 -28.79 -7.87 29.84
CA VAL A 213 -27.46 -8.40 30.20
C VAL A 213 -27.57 -9.67 31.04
N ASP A 214 -28.49 -9.71 32.04
CA ASP A 214 -28.71 -10.86 32.89
C ASP A 214 -29.38 -12.05 32.18
N SER A 215 -30.01 -11.81 31.04
CA SER A 215 -30.59 -12.87 30.21
C SER A 215 -29.54 -13.79 29.56
N PHE A 216 -28.30 -13.33 29.41
CA PHE A 216 -27.21 -14.19 28.97
C PHE A 216 -26.80 -15.11 30.09
N ARG A 217 -27.09 -16.41 29.98
CA ARG A 217 -26.85 -17.39 31.07
C ARG A 217 -25.95 -18.56 30.67
N ASP A 218 -25.83 -18.84 29.39
CA ASP A 218 -25.01 -19.97 28.90
C ASP A 218 -23.53 -19.69 29.08
N ASN A 219 -22.76 -20.68 29.58
CA ASN A 219 -21.30 -20.60 29.64
C ASN A 219 -20.68 -21.96 29.25
N PRO A 220 -20.01 -22.05 28.09
CA PRO A 220 -19.82 -21.00 27.10
C PRO A 220 -21.13 -20.54 26.45
N VAL A 221 -21.09 -19.31 25.92
CA VAL A 221 -22.25 -18.72 25.25
C VAL A 221 -22.59 -19.49 23.99
N VAL A 222 -23.88 -19.75 23.80
CA VAL A 222 -24.37 -20.54 22.66
C VAL A 222 -24.71 -19.60 21.49
N THR A 223 -24.19 -19.96 20.30
CA THR A 223 -24.56 -19.33 19.05
C THR A 223 -25.49 -20.23 18.23
N ARG A 224 -26.32 -19.62 17.40
CA ARG A 224 -27.21 -20.35 16.49
C ARG A 224 -26.40 -21.24 15.55
N LYS A 225 -26.87 -22.46 15.32
CA LYS A 225 -26.27 -23.34 14.30
C LYS A 225 -26.51 -22.74 12.91
N PRO A 226 -25.61 -22.99 11.91
CA PRO A 226 -25.83 -22.56 10.55
C PRO A 226 -27.21 -22.98 10.03
N GLN A 227 -28.04 -22.03 9.66
CA GLN A 227 -29.41 -22.25 9.21
C GLN A 227 -29.46 -22.31 7.67
N TYR A 228 -28.59 -21.56 7.00
CA TYR A 228 -28.52 -21.49 5.56
C TYR A 228 -27.40 -22.35 5.04
N LYS A 229 -27.67 -23.14 3.96
CA LYS A 229 -26.64 -23.94 3.27
C LYS A 229 -25.68 -23.02 2.50
N ALA A 230 -24.99 -22.17 3.21
CA ALA A 230 -23.89 -21.40 2.66
C ALA A 230 -22.72 -22.34 2.38
N LYS A 231 -22.17 -22.32 1.17
CA LYS A 231 -20.81 -22.81 0.99
C LYS A 231 -19.95 -21.94 1.92
N PRO A 232 -19.21 -22.54 2.89
CA PRO A 232 -18.36 -21.75 3.76
C PRO A 232 -17.55 -20.82 2.87
N PHE A 233 -17.49 -19.58 3.21
CA PHE A 233 -16.52 -18.67 2.66
C PHE A 233 -15.18 -19.19 3.19
N ASN A 234 -14.61 -20.16 2.47
CA ASN A 234 -13.20 -20.34 2.56
C ASN A 234 -12.65 -19.03 1.96
N PRO A 235 -11.96 -18.22 2.72
CA PRO A 235 -11.01 -17.32 2.12
C PRO A 235 -10.00 -18.28 1.47
N LYS A 236 -10.26 -18.76 0.24
CA LYS A 236 -9.16 -18.80 -0.67
C LYS A 236 -8.71 -17.37 -0.65
N VAL A 237 -7.76 -17.08 0.23
CA VAL A 237 -6.74 -16.10 -0.03
C VAL A 237 -6.00 -16.63 -1.27
N GLN A 238 -6.70 -16.68 -2.38
CA GLN A 238 -6.15 -16.30 -3.63
C GLN A 238 -6.20 -14.77 -3.59
N THR A 239 -5.43 -14.19 -2.70
CA THR A 239 -4.60 -13.10 -3.11
C THR A 239 -3.76 -13.70 -4.23
N LYS A 240 -4.24 -13.62 -5.48
CA LYS A 240 -3.30 -13.58 -6.60
C LYS A 240 -2.32 -12.53 -6.11
N PRO A 241 -1.05 -12.89 -5.89
CA PRO A 241 -0.12 -11.94 -5.33
C PRO A 241 -0.17 -10.73 -6.23
N LEU A 242 -0.47 -9.59 -5.62
CA LEU A 242 -0.81 -8.36 -6.32
C LEU A 242 0.39 -7.80 -7.06
N ILE A 243 1.60 -8.15 -6.58
CA ILE A 243 2.87 -7.57 -6.97
C ILE A 243 3.85 -8.68 -7.33
N ALA A 244 4.40 -8.66 -8.55
CA ALA A 244 5.53 -9.50 -8.92
C ALA A 244 6.80 -9.00 -8.21
N LEU A 245 7.50 -9.87 -7.49
CA LEU A 245 8.74 -9.54 -6.79
C LEU A 245 9.93 -10.19 -7.50
N LEU A 246 10.84 -9.38 -7.99
CA LEU A 246 12.11 -9.76 -8.58
C LEU A 246 13.23 -9.38 -7.62
N VAL A 247 14.08 -10.31 -7.25
CA VAL A 247 15.20 -10.07 -6.31
C VAL A 247 16.51 -10.38 -7.01
N ASN A 248 17.44 -9.45 -6.94
CA ASN A 248 18.80 -9.69 -7.42
C ASN A 248 19.50 -10.66 -6.45
N GLU A 249 19.50 -11.95 -6.76
CA GLU A 249 20.12 -12.98 -5.93
C GLU A 249 21.66 -12.81 -5.85
N ASN A 250 22.26 -12.17 -6.85
CA ASN A 250 23.69 -11.87 -6.88
C ASN A 250 24.07 -10.59 -6.13
N HIS A 251 23.14 -9.94 -5.44
CA HIS A 251 23.42 -8.68 -4.74
C HIS A 251 24.55 -8.78 -3.70
N ALA A 252 24.68 -9.93 -3.04
CA ALA A 252 25.65 -10.13 -1.96
C ALA A 252 27.08 -10.34 -2.44
N ILE A 253 27.32 -10.76 -3.71
CA ILE A 253 28.67 -10.94 -4.25
C ILE A 253 29.43 -9.62 -4.39
N HIS A 254 28.72 -8.50 -4.55
CA HIS A 254 29.29 -7.17 -4.51
C HIS A 254 29.18 -6.62 -3.08
N HIS A 255 30.21 -6.83 -2.29
CA HIS A 255 30.31 -6.34 -0.92
C HIS A 255 31.63 -5.60 -0.73
N VAL A 256 31.53 -4.35 -0.29
CA VAL A 256 32.69 -3.53 0.11
C VAL A 256 32.75 -3.60 1.63
N ALA A 257 33.76 -4.35 2.13
CA ALA A 257 33.90 -4.62 3.56
C ALA A 257 34.72 -3.53 4.29
N GLU A 258 34.92 -2.37 3.68
CA GLU A 258 35.66 -1.27 4.26
C GLU A 258 34.87 -0.59 5.39
N LYS A 259 35.58 -0.23 6.47
CA LYS A 259 34.98 0.43 7.62
C LYS A 259 34.37 1.77 7.21
N GLY A 260 33.06 1.94 7.49
CA GLY A 260 32.31 3.17 7.17
C GLY A 260 31.63 3.17 5.80
N TYR A 261 31.79 2.12 4.98
CA TYR A 261 31.02 2.00 3.74
C TYR A 261 29.56 1.69 4.04
N VAL A 262 28.65 2.56 3.57
CA VAL A 262 27.24 2.57 4.01
C VAL A 262 26.33 1.67 3.18
N GLU A 263 26.69 1.41 1.91
CA GLU A 263 25.91 0.57 1.01
C GLU A 263 26.24 -0.91 1.25
N ALA A 264 25.30 -1.66 1.85
CA ALA A 264 25.56 -3.01 2.34
C ALA A 264 24.49 -4.03 1.94
N PRO A 265 24.86 -5.32 1.77
CA PRO A 265 23.92 -6.40 1.41
C PRO A 265 22.75 -6.59 2.36
N ILE A 266 22.90 -6.23 3.65
CA ILE A 266 21.88 -6.36 4.69
C ILE A 266 20.55 -5.66 4.32
N ARG A 267 20.61 -4.60 3.50
CA ARG A 267 19.43 -3.87 3.03
C ARG A 267 18.40 -4.79 2.37
N ILE A 268 18.84 -5.70 1.51
CA ILE A 268 17.95 -6.61 0.78
C ILE A 268 17.24 -7.57 1.75
N SER A 269 17.98 -8.18 2.67
CA SER A 269 17.40 -9.14 3.62
C SER A 269 16.42 -8.47 4.58
N GLN A 270 16.68 -7.25 5.04
CA GLN A 270 15.77 -6.50 5.90
C GLN A 270 14.45 -6.16 5.17
N ILE A 271 14.53 -5.66 3.94
CA ILE A 271 13.33 -5.36 3.14
C ILE A 271 12.54 -6.65 2.87
N LEU A 272 13.21 -7.75 2.45
CA LEU A 272 12.55 -9.04 2.19
C LEU A 272 11.83 -9.57 3.43
N ASN A 273 12.43 -9.46 4.61
CA ASN A 273 11.83 -9.89 5.86
C ASN A 273 10.49 -9.17 6.12
N GLU A 274 10.42 -7.86 5.85
CA GLU A 274 9.21 -7.09 6.08
C GLU A 274 8.13 -7.34 5.00
N ILE A 275 8.49 -7.32 3.72
CA ILE A 275 7.51 -7.49 2.65
C ILE A 275 6.94 -8.92 2.59
N SER A 276 7.72 -9.94 2.98
CA SER A 276 7.23 -11.33 3.01
C SER A 276 6.09 -11.56 4.00
N LYS A 277 6.00 -10.74 5.05
CA LYS A 277 4.91 -10.79 6.05
C LYS A 277 3.57 -10.32 5.48
N THR A 278 3.57 -9.61 4.36
CA THR A 278 2.35 -8.98 3.82
C THR A 278 1.49 -9.93 2.98
N GLY A 279 2.05 -11.04 2.48
CA GLY A 279 1.37 -11.94 1.55
C GLY A 279 1.05 -11.33 0.17
N MET A 280 1.45 -10.08 -0.09
CA MET A 280 1.10 -9.33 -1.30
C MET A 280 1.99 -9.66 -2.51
N PHE A 281 3.14 -10.29 -2.28
CA PHE A 281 4.20 -10.46 -3.27
C PHE A 281 4.31 -11.90 -3.77
N LYS A 282 4.42 -12.06 -5.10
CA LYS A 282 4.83 -13.33 -5.74
C LYS A 282 6.26 -13.20 -6.22
N ARG A 283 7.16 -13.96 -5.61
CA ARG A 283 8.55 -14.00 -6.06
C ARG A 283 8.65 -14.72 -7.40
N LEU A 284 9.30 -14.07 -8.37
CA LEU A 284 9.59 -14.60 -9.68
C LEU A 284 11.11 -14.68 -9.88
N ARG A 285 11.55 -15.54 -10.78
CA ARG A 285 12.96 -15.60 -11.17
C ARG A 285 13.27 -14.54 -12.21
N PRO A 286 14.32 -13.73 -12.06
CA PRO A 286 14.76 -12.80 -13.09
C PRO A 286 15.16 -13.53 -14.37
N ARG A 287 14.80 -12.97 -15.51
CA ARG A 287 15.24 -13.38 -16.84
C ARG A 287 16.44 -12.54 -17.24
N LYS A 288 17.29 -13.05 -18.11
CA LYS A 288 18.44 -12.29 -18.61
C LYS A 288 17.97 -11.21 -19.60
N ALA A 289 18.29 -9.96 -19.28
CA ALA A 289 18.03 -8.85 -20.17
C ALA A 289 18.99 -8.91 -21.41
N PRO A 290 18.50 -8.59 -22.61
CA PRO A 290 19.37 -8.53 -23.79
C PRO A 290 20.46 -7.46 -23.63
N PHE A 291 21.71 -7.79 -23.93
CA PHE A 291 22.81 -6.83 -23.88
C PHE A 291 22.60 -5.62 -24.81
N SER A 292 21.86 -5.84 -25.93
CA SER A 292 21.44 -4.77 -26.83
C SER A 292 20.58 -3.69 -26.16
N LEU A 293 19.83 -4.04 -25.12
CA LEU A 293 19.05 -3.07 -24.34
C LEU A 293 19.96 -2.15 -23.51
N LEU A 294 20.98 -2.72 -22.86
CA LEU A 294 21.98 -1.92 -22.14
C LEU A 294 22.71 -0.94 -23.05
N LYS A 295 23.01 -1.30 -24.30
CA LYS A 295 23.61 -0.40 -25.29
C LYS A 295 22.71 0.76 -25.73
N LYS A 296 21.40 0.68 -25.48
CA LYS A 296 20.47 1.79 -25.76
C LYS A 296 20.51 2.88 -24.68
N ILE A 297 21.07 2.58 -23.50
CA ILE A 297 21.10 3.48 -22.34
C ILE A 297 22.50 3.72 -21.77
N HIS A 298 23.50 2.94 -22.20
CA HIS A 298 24.88 3.11 -21.80
C HIS A 298 25.83 2.98 -22.99
N ASP A 299 26.88 3.78 -22.97
CA ASP A 299 27.95 3.77 -23.96
C ASP A 299 28.66 2.42 -24.02
N THR A 300 28.97 1.93 -25.23
CA THR A 300 29.60 0.62 -25.44
C THR A 300 31.02 0.55 -24.87
N GLU A 301 31.80 1.64 -24.95
CA GLU A 301 33.11 1.73 -24.38
C GLU A 301 33.07 1.62 -22.85
N TYR A 302 32.15 2.35 -22.23
CA TYR A 302 31.88 2.28 -20.80
C TYR A 302 31.51 0.86 -20.35
N LEU A 303 30.58 0.20 -21.05
CA LEU A 303 30.17 -1.18 -20.73
C LEU A 303 31.35 -2.16 -20.79
N ASN A 304 32.17 -2.05 -21.83
CA ASN A 304 33.35 -2.90 -22.02
C ASN A 304 34.42 -2.60 -20.97
N PHE A 305 34.65 -1.33 -20.63
CA PHE A 305 35.58 -0.93 -19.60
C PHE A 305 35.21 -1.55 -18.25
N LEU A 306 34.00 -1.38 -17.76
CA LEU A 306 33.56 -1.97 -16.49
C LEU A 306 33.71 -3.49 -16.47
N LYS A 307 33.28 -4.16 -17.55
CA LYS A 307 33.39 -5.61 -17.69
C LYS A 307 34.83 -6.08 -17.57
N ASN A 308 35.74 -5.42 -18.29
CA ASN A 308 37.16 -5.81 -18.34
C ASN A 308 37.86 -5.52 -17.02
N VAL A 309 37.63 -4.35 -16.42
CA VAL A 309 38.23 -3.99 -15.13
C VAL A 309 37.78 -4.98 -14.06
N CYS A 310 36.49 -5.18 -13.89
CA CYS A 310 35.95 -6.09 -12.86
C CYS A 310 36.48 -7.52 -13.04
N LYS A 311 36.53 -8.03 -14.28
CA LYS A 311 37.03 -9.37 -14.58
C LYS A 311 38.49 -9.60 -14.11
N ASN A 312 39.30 -8.56 -14.21
CA ASN A 312 40.75 -8.65 -13.94
C ASN A 312 41.13 -8.25 -12.51
N LEU A 313 40.18 -7.75 -11.69
CA LEU A 313 40.49 -7.42 -10.31
C LEU A 313 40.61 -8.67 -9.43
N PRO A 314 41.56 -8.68 -8.50
CA PRO A 314 41.69 -9.72 -7.48
C PRO A 314 40.44 -9.75 -6.58
N GLU A 315 40.14 -10.93 -6.05
CA GLU A 315 39.05 -11.08 -5.07
C GLU A 315 39.33 -10.25 -3.80
N GLY A 316 38.30 -9.61 -3.27
CA GLY A 316 38.38 -8.80 -2.05
C GLY A 316 39.05 -7.43 -2.24
N LYS A 317 39.59 -7.11 -3.42
CA LYS A 317 40.17 -5.79 -3.70
C LYS A 317 39.10 -4.83 -4.24
N SER A 318 38.97 -3.65 -3.63
CA SER A 318 38.24 -2.50 -4.15
C SER A 318 39.23 -1.44 -4.66
N ILE A 319 38.91 -0.83 -5.79
CA ILE A 319 39.70 0.26 -6.36
C ILE A 319 38.82 1.47 -6.61
N TYR A 320 39.37 2.66 -6.38
CA TYR A 320 38.70 3.95 -6.48
C TYR A 320 39.38 4.83 -7.53
N PRO A 321 38.68 5.84 -8.10
CA PRO A 321 39.36 6.80 -8.95
C PRO A 321 40.32 7.65 -8.13
N SER A 322 41.57 7.78 -8.65
CA SER A 322 42.59 8.64 -8.03
C SER A 322 42.54 10.08 -8.54
N VAL A 323 42.09 10.28 -9.76
CA VAL A 323 41.94 11.60 -10.41
C VAL A 323 40.75 11.62 -11.35
N PHE A 324 40.20 12.80 -11.63
CA PHE A 324 39.13 13.03 -12.60
C PHE A 324 39.64 13.88 -13.76
N PRO A 325 39.34 13.56 -15.05
CA PRO A 325 39.77 14.34 -16.20
C PRO A 325 39.05 15.69 -16.25
N GLY A 326 39.79 16.80 -16.42
CA GLY A 326 39.20 18.13 -16.51
C GLY A 326 38.46 18.38 -17.83
N ARG A 327 39.10 18.16 -19.00
CA ARG A 327 38.51 18.50 -20.30
C ARG A 327 38.53 17.38 -21.33
N ASN A 328 39.47 16.46 -21.30
CA ASN A 328 39.59 15.37 -22.27
C ASN A 328 39.35 14.02 -21.61
N ARG A 329 38.45 13.23 -22.21
CA ARG A 329 38.04 11.90 -21.71
C ARG A 329 39.08 10.79 -22.03
N PHE A 330 40.01 11.02 -22.92
CA PHE A 330 40.96 9.99 -23.34
C PHE A 330 42.18 10.00 -22.43
N SER A 331 42.23 9.00 -21.52
CA SER A 331 43.42 8.73 -20.75
C SER A 331 44.33 7.76 -21.51
N SER A 332 45.52 8.17 -21.85
CA SER A 332 46.57 7.29 -22.27
C SER A 332 47.27 6.62 -21.08
N SER A 333 46.84 6.87 -19.86
CA SER A 333 47.35 6.26 -18.65
C SER A 333 47.19 4.74 -18.68
N ARG A 334 48.20 4.02 -18.23
CA ARG A 334 48.14 2.57 -17.99
C ARG A 334 47.68 2.27 -16.56
N ASP A 335 47.59 3.28 -15.70
CA ASP A 335 47.14 3.14 -14.34
C ASP A 335 45.58 3.05 -14.32
N ILE A 336 45.10 1.96 -13.74
CA ILE A 336 43.67 1.65 -13.72
C ILE A 336 42.87 2.62 -12.85
N GLU A 337 43.45 3.12 -11.75
CA GLU A 337 42.80 4.08 -10.85
C GLU A 337 42.63 5.46 -11.53
N VAL A 338 43.55 5.81 -12.45
CA VAL A 338 43.41 6.98 -13.30
C VAL A 338 42.36 6.77 -14.39
N GLN A 339 42.36 5.59 -15.03
CA GLN A 339 41.38 5.26 -16.07
C GLN A 339 39.93 5.27 -15.52
N ILE A 340 39.73 4.75 -14.31
CA ILE A 340 38.39 4.74 -13.64
C ILE A 340 37.84 6.15 -13.54
N GLY A 341 38.67 7.16 -13.27
CA GLY A 341 38.20 8.56 -13.18
C GLY A 341 37.56 9.10 -14.46
N CYS A 342 37.86 8.51 -15.64
CA CYS A 342 37.22 8.87 -16.90
C CYS A 342 35.73 8.47 -16.92
N PHE A 343 35.35 7.43 -16.16
CA PHE A 343 34.07 6.79 -16.14
C PHE A 343 33.35 6.88 -14.78
N CYS A 344 33.86 7.66 -13.83
CA CYS A 344 33.29 7.80 -12.49
C CYS A 344 32.97 9.27 -12.19
N THR A 345 31.90 9.51 -11.40
CA THR A 345 31.47 10.86 -10.99
C THR A 345 31.90 11.23 -9.57
N ASP A 346 32.33 10.27 -8.75
CA ASP A 346 32.66 10.48 -7.34
C ASP A 346 33.83 9.60 -6.86
N THR A 347 34.28 9.86 -5.64
CA THR A 347 35.36 9.14 -4.97
C THR A 347 34.90 8.00 -4.06
N MET A 348 33.59 7.75 -3.99
CA MET A 348 32.97 6.83 -3.02
C MET A 348 32.46 5.54 -3.63
N THR A 349 32.43 5.46 -4.97
CA THR A 349 31.91 4.29 -5.69
C THR A 349 33.08 3.45 -6.22
N PRO A 350 33.50 2.36 -5.52
CA PRO A 350 34.63 1.55 -5.95
C PRO A 350 34.22 0.52 -6.98
N LEU A 351 35.18 0.08 -7.79
CA LEU A 351 35.10 -1.14 -8.57
C LEU A 351 35.72 -2.31 -7.81
N ASN A 352 35.03 -3.44 -7.79
CA ASN A 352 35.59 -4.73 -7.37
C ASN A 352 35.23 -5.81 -8.40
N LYS A 353 35.77 -7.01 -8.23
CA LYS A 353 35.60 -8.14 -9.15
C LYS A 353 34.16 -8.43 -9.51
N ASN A 354 33.21 -8.23 -8.57
CA ASN A 354 31.81 -8.63 -8.70
C ASN A 354 30.85 -7.47 -9.01
N ALA A 355 31.33 -6.22 -9.03
CA ALA A 355 30.46 -5.04 -9.27
C ALA A 355 29.69 -5.15 -10.58
N TYR A 356 30.36 -5.53 -11.67
CA TYR A 356 29.73 -5.72 -12.98
C TYR A 356 28.63 -6.78 -12.94
N LEU A 357 28.90 -7.96 -12.34
CA LEU A 357 27.93 -9.07 -12.31
C LEU A 357 26.71 -8.74 -11.45
N ALA A 358 26.91 -8.07 -10.32
CA ALA A 358 25.82 -7.62 -9.46
C ALA A 358 24.96 -6.56 -10.16
N ALA A 359 25.57 -5.62 -10.89
CA ALA A 359 24.87 -4.60 -11.66
C ALA A 359 24.06 -5.19 -12.83
N VAL A 360 24.60 -6.18 -13.54
CA VAL A 360 23.84 -6.93 -14.56
C VAL A 360 22.64 -7.62 -13.94
N GLY A 361 22.80 -8.28 -12.80
CA GLY A 361 21.67 -8.90 -12.08
C GLY A 361 20.61 -7.90 -11.65
N ALA A 362 20.96 -6.66 -11.30
CA ALA A 362 20.00 -5.60 -11.02
C ALA A 362 19.20 -5.20 -12.26
N VAL A 363 19.86 -5.10 -13.41
CA VAL A 363 19.20 -4.84 -14.71
C VAL A 363 18.28 -5.99 -15.10
N ASP A 364 18.71 -7.24 -14.96
CA ASP A 364 17.90 -8.44 -15.22
C ASP A 364 16.59 -8.41 -14.42
N CYS A 365 16.67 -8.06 -13.13
CA CYS A 365 15.48 -7.90 -12.28
C CYS A 365 14.54 -6.77 -12.76
N ALA A 366 15.09 -5.59 -13.07
CA ALA A 366 14.30 -4.44 -13.47
C ALA A 366 13.60 -4.66 -14.83
N VAL A 367 14.30 -5.24 -15.80
CA VAL A 367 13.72 -5.55 -17.10
C VAL A 367 12.67 -6.66 -16.98
N THR A 368 12.92 -7.72 -16.20
CA THR A 368 11.90 -8.74 -15.95
C THR A 368 10.68 -8.15 -15.23
N ALA A 369 10.89 -7.21 -14.29
CA ALA A 369 9.79 -6.50 -13.64
C ALA A 369 8.94 -5.69 -14.64
N ALA A 370 9.56 -5.12 -15.66
CA ALA A 370 8.85 -4.45 -16.77
C ALA A 370 8.11 -5.46 -17.68
N GLU A 371 8.73 -6.59 -18.02
CA GLU A 371 8.11 -7.63 -18.86
C GLU A 371 6.82 -8.18 -18.25
N VAL A 372 6.82 -8.50 -16.96
CA VAL A 372 5.66 -9.10 -16.30
C VAL A 372 4.46 -8.15 -16.20
N LEU A 373 4.65 -6.83 -16.36
CA LEU A 373 3.56 -5.86 -16.47
C LEU A 373 2.80 -5.99 -17.80
N LEU A 374 3.45 -6.49 -18.84
CA LEU A 374 2.83 -6.77 -20.14
C LEU A 374 2.14 -8.13 -20.17
N GLU A 375 2.39 -8.98 -19.18
CA GLU A 375 1.80 -10.31 -19.02
C GLU A 375 0.58 -10.25 -18.06
N ASP A 376 0.72 -10.79 -16.85
CA ASP A 376 -0.38 -10.99 -15.92
C ASP A 376 -0.37 -10.04 -14.71
N PHE A 377 0.70 -9.28 -14.48
CA PHE A 377 0.84 -8.43 -13.30
C PHE A 377 0.59 -6.97 -13.63
N ARG A 378 -0.11 -6.28 -12.72
CA ARG A 378 -0.31 -4.82 -12.80
C ARG A 378 0.72 -4.03 -12.02
N LEU A 379 1.38 -4.67 -11.08
CA LEU A 379 2.42 -4.10 -10.23
C LEU A 379 3.58 -5.07 -10.18
N SER A 380 4.78 -4.54 -10.23
CA SER A 380 6.01 -5.28 -10.03
C SER A 380 6.98 -4.51 -9.13
N TYR A 381 7.83 -5.22 -8.42
CA TYR A 381 8.85 -4.66 -7.56
C TYR A 381 10.18 -5.36 -7.80
N ALA A 382 11.15 -4.63 -8.35
CA ALA A 382 12.52 -5.07 -8.49
C ALA A 382 13.33 -4.64 -7.27
N LEU A 383 13.59 -5.57 -6.36
CA LEU A 383 14.43 -5.37 -5.19
C LEU A 383 15.89 -5.66 -5.55
N VAL A 384 16.63 -4.61 -5.84
CA VAL A 384 17.95 -4.70 -6.42
C VAL A 384 19.03 -4.01 -5.59
N ARG A 385 20.23 -4.51 -5.71
CA ARG A 385 21.50 -3.96 -5.28
C ARG A 385 22.59 -4.49 -6.24
N PRO A 386 23.50 -3.65 -6.72
CA PRO A 386 23.66 -2.22 -6.45
C PRO A 386 22.48 -1.37 -6.95
N PRO A 387 22.33 -0.11 -6.47
CA PRO A 387 21.34 0.85 -7.01
C PRO A 387 21.70 1.25 -8.44
N GLY A 388 20.87 2.12 -9.08
CA GLY A 388 21.04 2.41 -10.50
C GLY A 388 20.89 3.86 -10.92
N HIS A 389 20.14 4.70 -10.20
CA HIS A 389 19.67 5.99 -10.69
C HIS A 389 20.73 7.05 -10.94
N HIS A 390 21.93 6.90 -10.34
CA HIS A 390 23.09 7.78 -10.59
C HIS A 390 23.95 7.37 -11.79
N ALA A 391 23.80 6.13 -12.32
CA ALA A 391 24.55 5.71 -13.48
C ALA A 391 24.10 6.45 -14.73
N GLU A 392 24.95 7.31 -15.28
CA GLU A 392 24.75 8.10 -16.49
C GLU A 392 25.03 7.27 -17.75
N TRP A 393 24.88 7.86 -18.92
CA TRP A 393 25.17 7.22 -20.21
C TRP A 393 26.55 6.54 -20.23
N ASN A 394 27.57 7.19 -19.71
CA ASN A 394 28.94 6.69 -19.73
C ASN A 394 29.73 6.86 -18.44
N LYS A 395 29.02 7.00 -17.30
CA LYS A 395 29.66 7.15 -15.98
C LYS A 395 28.88 6.41 -14.92
N PHE A 396 29.62 5.84 -13.97
CA PHE A 396 29.11 5.31 -12.73
C PHE A 396 29.37 6.27 -11.56
N GLY A 397 28.64 6.12 -10.47
CA GLY A 397 28.77 6.93 -9.27
C GLY A 397 27.59 6.73 -8.34
N GLY A 398 27.60 7.29 -7.12
CA GLY A 398 26.54 7.13 -6.16
C GLY A 398 26.18 5.68 -5.87
N PHE A 399 27.18 4.79 -5.85
CA PHE A 399 27.05 3.33 -5.72
C PHE A 399 26.37 2.64 -6.90
N CYS A 400 26.09 3.35 -7.99
CA CYS A 400 25.36 2.88 -9.17
C CYS A 400 26.33 2.61 -10.33
N TYR A 401 26.24 1.44 -10.95
CA TYR A 401 27.06 1.05 -12.09
C TYR A 401 26.28 0.98 -13.41
N PHE A 402 25.08 0.40 -13.40
CA PHE A 402 24.13 0.42 -14.50
C PHE A 402 22.80 0.96 -14.06
N ASN A 403 22.13 1.70 -14.91
CA ASN A 403 20.84 2.29 -14.59
C ASN A 403 19.72 1.26 -14.81
N SER A 404 19.40 0.51 -13.77
CA SER A 404 18.35 -0.51 -13.80
C SER A 404 16.96 0.09 -14.06
N THR A 405 16.67 1.28 -13.50
CA THR A 405 15.40 2.00 -13.75
C THR A 405 15.30 2.46 -15.19
N ALA A 406 16.37 3.05 -15.73
CA ALA A 406 16.40 3.45 -17.14
C ALA A 406 16.29 2.23 -18.08
N SER A 407 16.86 1.08 -17.72
CA SER A 407 16.71 -0.16 -18.50
C SER A 407 15.25 -0.59 -18.61
N ALA A 408 14.51 -0.58 -17.50
CA ALA A 408 13.08 -0.90 -17.47
C ALA A 408 12.26 0.13 -18.27
N ALA A 409 12.53 1.43 -18.09
CA ALA A 409 11.85 2.50 -18.83
C ALA A 409 12.11 2.43 -20.33
N GLN A 410 13.36 2.16 -20.75
CA GLN A 410 13.72 1.93 -22.14
C GLN A 410 12.98 0.74 -22.74
N TYR A 411 12.87 -0.36 -22.01
CA TYR A 411 12.13 -1.54 -22.44
C TYR A 411 10.64 -1.22 -22.65
N LEU A 412 9.99 -0.56 -21.68
CA LEU A 412 8.58 -0.21 -21.73
C LEU A 412 8.27 0.87 -22.77
N SER A 413 9.22 1.72 -23.13
CA SER A 413 9.01 2.78 -24.13
C SER A 413 8.71 2.24 -25.52
N ASP A 414 9.06 0.99 -25.82
CA ASP A 414 8.68 0.32 -27.07
C ASP A 414 7.16 -0.02 -27.10
N TYR A 415 6.45 0.04 -25.95
CA TYR A 415 5.02 -0.29 -25.79
C TYR A 415 4.15 0.92 -25.48
N GLY A 416 4.72 2.06 -25.16
CA GLY A 416 3.99 3.29 -24.87
C GLY A 416 4.79 4.32 -24.07
N LYS A 417 4.18 5.45 -23.79
CA LYS A 417 4.80 6.51 -23.00
C LYS A 417 5.07 6.04 -21.57
N VAL A 418 6.24 6.36 -21.02
CA VAL A 418 6.66 5.97 -19.68
C VAL A 418 6.88 7.19 -18.80
N ALA A 419 6.42 7.14 -17.55
CA ALA A 419 6.77 8.15 -16.55
C ALA A 419 7.67 7.51 -15.48
N VAL A 420 8.86 8.05 -15.31
CA VAL A 420 9.79 7.69 -14.22
C VAL A 420 9.65 8.72 -13.10
N ILE A 421 9.36 8.27 -11.89
CA ILE A 421 9.25 9.12 -10.71
C ILE A 421 10.29 8.64 -9.69
N ASP A 422 11.32 9.44 -9.51
CA ASP A 422 12.38 9.22 -8.54
C ASP A 422 12.06 9.98 -7.25
N ILE A 423 12.03 9.28 -6.14
CA ILE A 423 11.78 9.82 -4.80
C ILE A 423 12.92 9.50 -3.83
N ASP A 424 14.07 9.12 -4.35
CA ASP A 424 15.29 9.01 -3.55
C ASP A 424 15.66 10.39 -3.00
N PHE A 425 16.36 10.40 -1.86
CA PHE A 425 16.86 11.64 -1.26
C PHE A 425 17.81 12.40 -2.21
N HIS A 426 18.61 11.66 -2.99
CA HIS A 426 19.52 12.22 -3.97
C HIS A 426 18.88 12.29 -5.36
N HIS A 427 19.24 13.30 -6.12
CA HIS A 427 18.79 13.41 -7.51
C HIS A 427 19.30 12.26 -8.38
N GLY A 428 18.43 11.61 -9.14
CA GLY A 428 18.79 10.58 -10.10
C GLY A 428 19.38 11.16 -11.40
N ASN A 429 20.60 11.72 -11.31
CA ASN A 429 21.28 12.37 -12.45
C ASN A 429 21.45 11.43 -13.65
N GLY A 430 21.62 10.12 -13.44
CA GLY A 430 21.74 9.14 -14.51
C GLY A 430 20.42 8.96 -15.28
N ILE A 431 19.27 8.96 -14.61
CA ILE A 431 17.98 8.90 -15.27
C ILE A 431 17.76 10.16 -16.13
N GLN A 432 18.08 11.34 -15.56
CA GLN A 432 18.02 12.60 -16.27
C GLN A 432 18.93 12.61 -17.49
N ASP A 433 20.22 12.25 -17.36
CA ASP A 433 21.21 12.23 -18.41
C ASP A 433 20.77 11.37 -19.60
N ILE A 434 20.33 10.13 -19.33
CA ILE A 434 19.94 9.16 -20.35
C ILE A 434 18.72 9.61 -21.16
N PHE A 435 17.74 10.26 -20.53
CA PHE A 435 16.46 10.62 -21.16
C PHE A 435 16.28 12.11 -21.42
N TYR A 436 17.32 12.93 -21.26
CA TYR A 436 17.23 14.39 -21.31
C TYR A 436 16.71 14.95 -22.65
N GLU A 437 16.89 14.21 -23.75
CA GLU A 437 16.46 14.59 -25.10
C GLU A 437 15.20 13.84 -25.57
N ARG A 438 14.57 13.04 -24.70
CA ARG A 438 13.42 12.17 -25.02
C ARG A 438 12.10 12.81 -24.61
N ASN A 439 11.05 12.66 -25.45
CA ASN A 439 9.69 13.16 -25.19
C ASN A 439 8.66 12.05 -24.96
N ASP A 440 9.05 10.81 -25.12
CA ASP A 440 8.25 9.61 -24.85
C ASP A 440 8.46 9.07 -23.43
N ILE A 441 9.49 9.57 -22.73
CA ILE A 441 9.77 9.27 -21.32
C ILE A 441 9.76 10.58 -20.53
N LEU A 442 8.83 10.68 -19.56
CA LEU A 442 8.76 11.79 -18.62
C LEU A 442 9.57 11.44 -17.39
N THR A 443 10.63 12.19 -17.08
CA THR A 443 11.42 12.02 -15.87
C THR A 443 11.02 13.05 -14.82
N CYS A 444 10.76 12.59 -13.60
CA CYS A 444 10.39 13.44 -12.47
C CYS A 444 11.23 13.04 -11.26
N SER A 445 11.85 14.00 -10.57
CA SER A 445 12.63 13.73 -9.36
C SER A 445 12.27 14.73 -8.25
N ILE A 446 12.06 14.21 -7.03
CA ILE A 446 11.92 14.98 -5.79
C ILE A 446 13.08 14.61 -4.90
N HIS A 447 13.98 15.55 -4.62
CA HIS A 447 15.26 15.28 -3.97
C HIS A 447 15.74 16.46 -3.13
N GLY A 448 16.76 16.25 -2.31
CA GLY A 448 17.45 17.31 -1.59
C GLY A 448 18.09 18.33 -2.54
N ASP A 449 18.22 19.57 -2.10
CA ASP A 449 18.75 20.68 -2.92
C ASP A 449 20.18 20.36 -3.40
N PRO A 450 20.44 20.23 -4.72
CA PRO A 450 21.74 19.89 -5.25
C PRO A 450 22.82 20.97 -5.02
N ALA A 451 22.44 22.16 -4.57
CA ALA A 451 23.41 23.17 -4.14
C ALA A 451 24.20 22.74 -2.90
N VAL A 452 23.68 21.81 -2.09
CA VAL A 452 24.27 21.34 -0.83
C VAL A 452 24.30 19.82 -0.68
N GLU A 453 23.61 19.07 -1.54
CA GLU A 453 23.50 17.62 -1.50
C GLU A 453 24.01 16.99 -2.81
N TYR A 454 24.51 15.75 -2.73
CA TYR A 454 24.92 14.98 -3.92
C TYR A 454 23.76 14.88 -4.95
N PRO A 455 24.00 14.97 -6.26
CA PRO A 455 25.25 14.99 -7.01
C PRO A 455 25.84 16.39 -7.26
N TYR A 456 25.39 17.45 -6.63
CA TYR A 456 25.84 18.84 -6.63
C TYR A 456 25.73 19.59 -7.98
N PHE A 457 25.98 18.93 -9.10
CA PHE A 457 26.08 19.56 -10.44
C PHE A 457 24.86 19.32 -11.32
N SER A 458 23.84 18.62 -10.83
CA SER A 458 22.62 18.26 -11.57
C SER A 458 21.45 18.12 -10.60
N GLY A 459 20.22 18.36 -11.09
CA GLY A 459 18.98 18.29 -10.30
C GLY A 459 18.32 19.64 -10.05
N PHE A 460 18.81 20.71 -10.67
CA PHE A 460 18.22 22.03 -10.51
C PHE A 460 16.87 22.14 -11.22
N ALA A 461 15.93 22.89 -10.63
CA ALA A 461 14.58 23.07 -11.18
C ALA A 461 14.53 23.66 -12.62
N LYS A 462 15.59 24.37 -13.03
CA LYS A 462 15.75 24.93 -14.39
C LYS A 462 16.11 23.88 -15.45
N GLU A 463 16.53 22.70 -15.06
CA GLU A 463 16.90 21.61 -15.97
C GLU A 463 15.63 20.88 -16.40
N THR A 464 15.08 21.26 -17.55
CA THR A 464 13.77 20.81 -18.03
C THR A 464 13.82 19.97 -19.31
N GLY A 465 14.98 19.40 -19.63
CA GLY A 465 15.24 18.69 -20.88
C GLY A 465 15.73 19.62 -22.00
N CYS A 466 16.20 19.02 -23.09
CA CYS A 466 16.62 19.76 -24.28
C CYS A 466 16.12 19.08 -25.56
N ARG A 467 16.24 19.76 -26.69
CA ARG A 467 15.75 19.29 -27.99
C ARG A 467 14.30 18.82 -27.91
N GLN A 468 13.99 17.57 -28.31
CA GLN A 468 12.67 16.98 -28.23
C GLN A 468 12.23 16.70 -26.79
N GLY A 469 13.17 16.51 -25.86
CA GLY A 469 12.92 16.29 -24.45
C GLY A 469 12.60 17.56 -23.64
N LYS A 470 12.54 18.73 -24.29
CA LYS A 470 12.21 19.99 -23.58
C LYS A 470 10.85 19.94 -22.92
N GLY A 471 10.81 20.13 -21.59
CA GLY A 471 9.60 20.04 -20.77
C GLY A 471 9.25 18.62 -20.26
N PHE A 472 10.07 17.62 -20.60
CA PHE A 472 9.88 16.23 -20.16
C PHE A 472 10.85 15.79 -19.06
N ASN A 473 11.65 16.73 -18.52
CA ASN A 473 12.41 16.54 -17.29
C ASN A 473 11.92 17.52 -16.21
N ILE A 474 11.61 17.03 -15.00
CA ILE A 474 11.03 17.82 -13.92
C ILE A 474 11.79 17.55 -12.64
N ASN A 475 12.51 18.53 -12.13
CA ASN A 475 13.21 18.50 -10.88
C ASN A 475 12.50 19.37 -9.83
N ILE A 476 12.30 18.82 -8.63
CA ILE A 476 11.75 19.53 -7.48
C ILE A 476 12.74 19.38 -6.33
N PRO A 477 13.78 20.25 -6.27
CA PRO A 477 14.70 20.27 -5.16
C PRO A 477 14.00 20.76 -3.88
N LEU A 478 14.21 20.07 -2.78
CA LEU A 478 13.63 20.38 -1.47
C LEU A 478 14.72 20.85 -0.52
N PRO A 479 14.45 21.85 0.32
CA PRO A 479 15.43 22.38 1.27
C PRO A 479 15.72 21.37 2.39
N LYS A 480 16.86 21.51 3.07
CA LYS A 480 17.29 20.64 4.17
C LYS A 480 16.27 20.51 5.30
N ASN A 481 15.47 21.55 5.54
CA ASN A 481 14.40 21.55 6.54
C ASN A 481 13.03 21.20 5.94
N CYS A 482 13.00 20.36 4.91
CA CYS A 482 11.78 19.89 4.26
C CYS A 482 10.80 19.26 5.25
N THR A 483 9.56 19.71 5.19
CA THR A 483 8.46 19.14 5.96
C THR A 483 7.65 18.13 5.12
N PRO A 484 6.89 17.20 5.75
CA PRO A 484 5.97 16.31 5.01
C PRO A 484 4.99 17.06 4.11
N ALA A 485 4.55 18.27 4.52
CA ALA A 485 3.66 19.10 3.71
C ALA A 485 4.34 19.57 2.42
N MET A 486 5.60 20.01 2.48
CA MET A 486 6.37 20.43 1.30
C MET A 486 6.57 19.25 0.33
N PHE A 487 6.88 18.06 0.85
CA PHE A 487 7.01 16.84 0.03
C PHE A 487 5.67 16.47 -0.63
N HIS A 488 4.56 16.56 0.09
CA HIS A 488 3.22 16.33 -0.49
C HIS A 488 2.87 17.32 -1.61
N GLU A 489 3.23 18.59 -1.47
CA GLU A 489 3.02 19.57 -2.54
C GLU A 489 3.88 19.27 -3.77
N ALA A 490 5.13 18.81 -3.58
CA ALA A 490 5.98 18.34 -4.68
C ALA A 490 5.34 17.14 -5.41
N LEU A 491 4.84 16.14 -4.66
CA LEU A 491 4.12 14.99 -5.23
C LEU A 491 2.87 15.40 -6.02
N LYS A 492 2.09 16.38 -5.52
CA LYS A 492 0.92 16.90 -6.25
C LYS A 492 1.30 17.54 -7.58
N LYS A 493 2.39 18.31 -7.60
CA LYS A 493 2.92 18.92 -8.84
C LYS A 493 3.29 17.85 -9.86
N ILE A 494 4.05 16.81 -9.44
CA ILE A 494 4.41 15.68 -10.31
C ILE A 494 3.15 14.94 -10.79
N ALA A 495 2.22 14.61 -9.90
CA ALA A 495 0.98 13.91 -10.26
C ALA A 495 0.17 14.68 -11.32
N GLY A 496 0.12 16.02 -11.23
CA GLY A 496 -0.50 16.87 -12.25
C GLY A 496 0.19 16.79 -13.63
N LYS A 497 1.52 16.72 -13.65
CA LYS A 497 2.32 16.57 -14.89
C LYS A 497 2.15 15.17 -15.49
N VAL A 498 2.25 14.11 -14.67
CA VAL A 498 2.02 12.73 -15.11
C VAL A 498 0.61 12.56 -15.70
N LYS A 499 -0.41 13.12 -15.03
CA LYS A 499 -1.80 13.08 -15.53
C LYS A 499 -1.93 13.75 -16.91
N LYS A 500 -1.22 14.88 -17.13
CA LYS A 500 -1.20 15.58 -18.44
C LYS A 500 -0.43 14.79 -19.49
N PHE A 501 0.66 14.15 -19.11
CA PHE A 501 1.50 13.35 -20.01
C PHE A 501 0.81 12.07 -20.49
N LYS A 502 -0.11 11.51 -19.67
CA LYS A 502 -0.88 10.27 -19.95
C LYS A 502 0.03 9.08 -20.28
N PRO A 503 0.97 8.68 -19.41
CA PRO A 503 1.81 7.53 -19.66
C PRO A 503 0.98 6.24 -19.70
N ALA A 504 1.49 5.23 -20.41
CA ALA A 504 1.00 3.85 -20.35
C ALA A 504 1.56 3.10 -19.13
N PHE A 505 2.79 3.47 -18.73
CA PHE A 505 3.54 2.86 -17.63
C PHE A 505 4.16 3.91 -16.72
#